data_c84e2c9b506ad0bf5e1cebaa74f3a453
#
_entry.id   c84e2c9b506ad0bf5e1cebaa74f3a453
#
_cell.length_a   1.000
_cell.length_b   1.000
_cell.length_c   1.000
_cell.angle_alpha   90.00
_cell.angle_beta   90.00
_cell.angle_gamma   90.00
#
_symmetry.space_group_name_H-M   'P 1'
#
loop_
_entity.id
_entity.type
_entity.pdbx_description
1 polymer ?
#
loop_
_entity_poly.entity_id
_entity_poly.type
_entity_poly.pdbx_seq_one_letter_code
_entity_poly.pdbx_strand_id
1 'polypeptide(L)'
;MIVRWSKMYIEMVDETGQVSEEMIKPTQEILEFAAKKLGKEDKEMAVTFVTNERSHELNLEYRDTDRPTDVISLEYKPEMDIAFSEEDLEDHPELAEMMAEFDTYIGELFISVDKAREQAAEYGHSFEREMGFLAVHGFLHINGYDHYSPEEEKEMFGLQEEILTAYGLTRQ
;
A
#
# COMPACT_ATOMS: atom_id res chain seq x y z
N MET A 1 7.67 -22.85 17.49
CA MET A 1 6.28 -22.38 17.32
C MET A 1 6.28 -21.12 16.48
N ILE A 2 5.75 -21.20 15.27
CA ILE A 2 5.67 -20.05 14.39
C ILE A 2 4.47 -19.21 14.85
N VAL A 3 4.75 -18.01 15.39
CA VAL A 3 3.69 -17.07 15.72
C VAL A 3 3.22 -16.45 14.40
N ARG A 4 2.06 -16.87 13.91
CA ARG A 4 1.45 -16.21 12.76
C ARG A 4 0.79 -14.93 13.26
N TRP A 5 1.26 -13.81 12.74
CA TRP A 5 0.60 -12.53 12.98
C TRP A 5 -0.81 -12.59 12.41
N SER A 6 -1.82 -12.16 13.19
CA SER A 6 -3.21 -12.16 12.75
C SER A 6 -3.53 -11.04 11.76
N LYS A 7 -2.57 -10.18 11.47
CA LYS A 7 -2.73 -9.03 10.57
C LYS A 7 -1.40 -8.66 9.93
N MET A 8 -1.48 -7.99 8.77
CA MET A 8 -0.31 -7.50 8.05
C MET A 8 0.46 -6.47 8.90
N TYR A 9 1.79 -6.55 8.89
CA TYR A 9 2.63 -5.57 9.54
C TYR A 9 2.81 -4.36 8.61
N ILE A 10 2.46 -3.18 9.11
CA ILE A 10 2.56 -1.93 8.36
C ILE A 10 3.40 -0.94 9.15
N GLU A 11 4.53 -0.53 8.59
CA GLU A 11 5.35 0.53 9.16
C GLU A 11 4.77 1.88 8.71
N MET A 12 4.32 2.70 9.66
CA MET A 12 3.73 4.01 9.39
C MET A 12 4.74 5.08 9.78
N VAL A 13 5.14 5.91 8.81
CA VAL A 13 6.11 6.99 9.01
C VAL A 13 5.50 8.32 8.57
N ASP A 14 5.52 9.32 9.44
CA ASP A 14 5.08 10.67 9.08
C ASP A 14 6.29 11.62 9.01
N GLU A 15 6.64 12.03 7.80
CA GLU A 15 7.71 13.01 7.56
C GLU A 15 7.24 14.46 7.71
N THR A 16 5.92 14.68 7.79
CA THR A 16 5.34 16.02 7.74
C THR A 16 5.13 16.68 9.11
N GLY A 17 4.98 15.86 10.15
CA GLY A 17 4.59 16.34 11.47
C GLY A 17 3.14 16.85 11.52
N GLN A 18 2.36 16.64 10.47
CA GLN A 18 0.99 17.16 10.35
C GLN A 18 -0.09 16.12 10.59
N VAL A 19 0.29 14.85 10.80
CA VAL A 19 -0.65 13.75 10.93
C VAL A 19 -0.52 13.15 12.33
N SER A 20 -1.60 13.21 13.10
CA SER A 20 -1.63 12.61 14.43
C SER A 20 -1.86 11.09 14.34
N GLU A 21 -1.59 10.38 15.42
CA GLU A 21 -1.88 8.95 15.53
C GLU A 21 -3.36 8.64 15.27
N GLU A 22 -4.26 9.53 15.72
CA GLU A 22 -5.70 9.38 15.50
C GLU A 22 -6.07 9.47 14.01
N MET A 23 -5.35 10.29 13.25
CA MET A 23 -5.54 10.42 11.79
C MET A 23 -4.96 9.23 11.02
N ILE A 24 -3.86 8.68 11.52
CA ILE A 24 -3.16 7.54 10.90
C ILE A 24 -3.91 6.23 11.13
N LYS A 25 -4.50 6.07 12.29
CA LYS A 25 -5.15 4.82 12.70
C LYS A 25 -6.19 4.27 11.71
N PRO A 26 -7.13 5.08 11.19
CA PRO A 26 -8.06 4.56 10.17
C PRO A 26 -7.37 4.06 8.91
N THR A 27 -6.30 4.72 8.48
CA THR A 27 -5.52 4.30 7.31
C THR A 27 -4.85 2.96 7.57
N GLN A 28 -4.26 2.78 8.73
CA GLN A 28 -3.65 1.51 9.12
C GLN A 28 -4.68 0.38 9.18
N GLU A 29 -5.80 0.63 9.82
CA GLU A 29 -6.87 -0.37 9.99
C GLU A 29 -7.48 -0.79 8.66
N ILE A 30 -7.71 0.14 7.74
CA ILE A 30 -8.29 -0.20 6.44
C ILE A 30 -7.31 -1.02 5.58
N LEU A 31 -6.02 -0.74 5.68
CA LEU A 31 -5.00 -1.54 5.00
C LEU A 31 -4.91 -2.96 5.57
N GLU A 32 -5.00 -3.10 6.89
CA GLU A 32 -5.06 -4.41 7.55
C GLU A 32 -6.29 -5.19 7.09
N PHE A 33 -7.43 -4.52 7.00
CA PHE A 33 -8.67 -5.09 6.51
C PHE A 33 -8.56 -5.53 5.05
N ALA A 34 -7.99 -4.67 4.19
CA ALA A 34 -7.77 -4.98 2.78
C ALA A 34 -6.83 -6.18 2.61
N ALA A 35 -5.77 -6.23 3.41
CA ALA A 35 -4.81 -7.34 3.39
C ALA A 35 -5.49 -8.66 3.75
N LYS A 36 -6.34 -8.66 4.76
CA LYS A 36 -7.09 -9.84 5.17
C LYS A 36 -8.02 -10.32 4.06
N LYS A 37 -8.70 -9.39 3.39
CA LYS A 37 -9.60 -9.70 2.28
C LYS A 37 -8.87 -10.34 1.10
N LEU A 38 -7.62 -9.90 0.84
CA LEU A 38 -6.80 -10.42 -0.25
C LEU A 38 -5.90 -11.60 0.14
N GLY A 39 -5.98 -12.06 1.38
CA GLY A 39 -5.14 -13.16 1.86
C GLY A 39 -3.67 -12.79 2.03
N LYS A 40 -3.39 -11.52 2.37
CA LYS A 40 -2.04 -10.96 2.52
C LYS A 40 -1.66 -10.64 3.97
N GLU A 41 -2.32 -11.27 4.95
CA GLU A 41 -2.09 -11.01 6.38
C GLU A 41 -0.65 -11.30 6.82
N ASP A 42 0.04 -12.19 6.12
CA ASP A 42 1.43 -12.58 6.41
C ASP A 42 2.47 -11.67 5.76
N LYS A 43 2.03 -10.61 5.06
CA LYS A 43 2.92 -9.69 4.36
C LYS A 43 3.24 -8.46 5.19
N GLU A 44 4.24 -7.71 4.74
CA GLU A 44 4.68 -6.45 5.34
C GLU A 44 4.73 -5.36 4.29
N MET A 45 4.45 -4.13 4.70
CA MET A 45 4.59 -2.96 3.83
C MET A 45 4.89 -1.72 4.67
N ALA A 46 5.27 -0.64 3.99
CA ALA A 46 5.48 0.66 4.63
C ALA A 46 4.57 1.71 4.01
N VAL A 47 4.14 2.67 4.83
CA VAL A 47 3.40 3.85 4.39
C VAL A 47 4.09 5.07 4.97
N THR A 48 4.49 6.00 4.09
CA THR A 48 5.12 7.24 4.49
C THR A 48 4.25 8.41 4.06
N PHE A 49 3.93 9.28 5.01
CA PHE A 49 3.18 10.51 4.75
C PHE A 49 4.16 11.63 4.42
N VAL A 50 3.97 12.29 3.29
CA VAL A 50 4.89 13.29 2.76
C VAL A 50 4.16 14.59 2.41
N THR A 51 4.93 15.66 2.19
CA THR A 51 4.41 16.94 1.69
C THR A 51 4.27 16.88 0.16
N ASN A 52 3.57 17.86 -0.43
CA ASN A 52 3.51 18.01 -1.88
C ASN A 52 4.90 18.17 -2.50
N GLU A 53 5.78 18.91 -1.85
CA GLU A 53 7.15 19.12 -2.32
C GLU A 53 7.89 17.78 -2.40
N ARG A 54 7.81 16.98 -1.35
CA ARG A 54 8.46 15.65 -1.34
C ARG A 54 7.80 14.69 -2.33
N SER A 55 6.48 14.74 -2.45
CA SER A 55 5.74 13.96 -3.45
C SER A 55 6.20 14.30 -4.87
N HIS A 56 6.43 15.58 -5.15
CA HIS A 56 6.95 16.05 -6.43
C HIS A 56 8.33 15.46 -6.73
N GLU A 57 9.25 15.53 -5.75
CA GLU A 57 10.59 14.94 -5.87
C GLU A 57 10.54 13.44 -6.16
N LEU A 58 9.70 12.71 -5.42
CA LEU A 58 9.54 11.27 -5.58
C LEU A 58 8.93 10.90 -6.92
N ASN A 59 7.95 11.67 -7.38
CA ASN A 59 7.29 11.44 -8.66
C ASN A 59 8.26 11.65 -9.83
N LEU A 60 9.13 12.65 -9.70
CA LEU A 60 10.18 12.89 -10.69
C LEU A 60 11.22 11.75 -10.68
N GLU A 61 11.66 11.33 -9.51
CA GLU A 61 12.68 10.28 -9.35
C GLU A 61 12.19 8.89 -9.82
N TYR A 62 10.98 8.49 -9.41
CA TYR A 62 10.48 7.14 -9.67
C TYR A 62 9.58 6.99 -10.88
N ARG A 63 8.95 8.07 -11.34
CA ARG A 63 7.99 8.03 -12.44
C ARG A 63 8.33 9.00 -13.58
N ASP A 64 9.44 9.69 -13.47
CA ASP A 64 9.88 10.69 -14.46
C ASP A 64 8.80 11.74 -14.78
N THR A 65 8.02 12.11 -13.75
CA THR A 65 6.90 13.04 -13.87
C THR A 65 7.17 14.25 -13.00
N ASP A 66 7.29 15.41 -13.63
CA ASP A 66 7.66 16.68 -12.97
C ASP A 66 6.44 17.40 -12.42
N ARG A 67 5.78 16.79 -11.43
CA ARG A 67 4.63 17.36 -10.71
C ARG A 67 4.37 16.56 -9.43
N PRO A 68 3.74 17.18 -8.41
CA PRO A 68 3.30 16.42 -7.23
C PRO A 68 2.14 15.49 -7.59
N THR A 69 2.01 14.40 -6.82
CA THR A 69 0.91 13.45 -6.96
C THR A 69 0.32 13.13 -5.58
N ASP A 70 -0.83 12.53 -5.54
CA ASP A 70 -1.52 12.17 -4.30
C ASP A 70 -0.92 10.92 -3.63
N VAL A 71 -0.65 9.88 -4.39
CA VAL A 71 -0.07 8.64 -3.88
C VAL A 71 0.91 8.05 -4.87
N ILE A 72 2.04 7.56 -4.35
CA ILE A 72 3.02 6.79 -5.11
C ILE A 72 3.09 5.40 -4.50
N SER A 73 2.88 4.38 -5.31
CA SER A 73 3.02 2.99 -4.90
C SER A 73 4.26 2.39 -5.55
N LEU A 74 5.14 1.83 -4.72
CA LEU A 74 6.36 1.17 -5.17
C LEU A 74 6.26 -0.31 -4.79
N GLU A 75 6.03 -1.14 -5.78
CA GLU A 75 6.04 -2.58 -5.60
C GLU A 75 7.46 -3.05 -5.40
N TYR A 76 7.73 -3.80 -4.35
CA TYR A 76 9.03 -4.38 -4.09
C TYR A 76 9.13 -5.72 -4.79
N LYS A 77 10.07 -5.82 -5.75
CA LYS A 77 10.42 -7.06 -6.41
C LYS A 77 11.87 -7.36 -6.03
N PRO A 78 12.12 -8.46 -5.29
CA PRO A 78 13.50 -8.81 -5.00
C PRO A 78 14.26 -9.06 -6.31
N GLU A 79 15.40 -8.39 -6.47
CA GLU A 79 16.28 -8.54 -7.65
C GLU A 79 16.98 -9.90 -7.72
N MET A 80 16.60 -10.83 -6.86
CA MET A 80 17.20 -12.15 -6.85
C MET A 80 16.50 -13.06 -7.85
N ASP A 81 16.94 -13.00 -9.08
CA ASP A 81 16.63 -13.96 -10.13
C ASP A 81 17.42 -15.26 -9.90
N ILE A 82 17.56 -15.65 -8.63
CA ILE A 82 18.17 -16.92 -8.30
C ILE A 82 17.04 -17.94 -8.23
N ALA A 83 16.78 -18.56 -9.38
CA ALA A 83 15.91 -19.70 -9.41
C ALA A 83 16.69 -20.89 -8.79
N PHE A 84 16.44 -21.19 -7.54
CA PHE A 84 16.92 -22.41 -6.94
C PHE A 84 16.08 -23.58 -7.46
N SER A 85 16.74 -24.68 -7.84
CA SER A 85 16.06 -25.92 -8.22
C SER A 85 15.41 -26.55 -6.97
N GLU A 86 14.45 -27.43 -7.18
CA GLU A 86 13.83 -28.19 -6.08
C GLU A 86 14.88 -28.97 -5.28
N GLU A 87 15.89 -29.49 -5.97
CA GLU A 87 17.00 -30.21 -5.37
C GLU A 87 17.83 -29.30 -4.44
N ASP A 88 18.11 -28.05 -4.88
CA ASP A 88 18.83 -27.08 -4.06
C ASP A 88 18.06 -26.75 -2.78
N LEU A 89 16.73 -26.61 -2.87
CA LEU A 89 15.88 -26.32 -1.72
C LEU A 89 15.78 -27.51 -0.75
N GLU A 90 15.82 -28.74 -1.25
CA GLU A 90 15.82 -29.94 -0.41
C GLU A 90 17.15 -30.10 0.33
N ASP A 91 18.26 -29.82 -0.35
CA ASP A 91 19.62 -29.95 0.24
C ASP A 91 19.94 -28.78 1.19
N HIS A 92 19.30 -27.63 0.99
CA HIS A 92 19.51 -26.40 1.77
C HIS A 92 18.19 -25.78 2.23
N PRO A 93 17.54 -26.34 3.28
CA PRO A 93 16.26 -25.79 3.78
C PRO A 93 16.34 -24.33 4.21
N GLU A 94 17.53 -23.84 4.61
CA GLU A 94 17.76 -22.44 4.96
C GLU A 94 17.51 -21.47 3.80
N LEU A 95 17.67 -21.94 2.55
CA LEU A 95 17.39 -21.11 1.37
C LEU A 95 15.89 -20.83 1.21
N ALA A 96 15.06 -21.83 1.53
CA ALA A 96 13.59 -21.67 1.49
C ALA A 96 13.14 -20.65 2.53
N GLU A 97 13.74 -20.66 3.73
CA GLU A 97 13.44 -19.68 4.78
C GLU A 97 13.86 -18.27 4.37
N MET A 98 15.06 -18.13 3.78
CA MET A 98 15.53 -16.84 3.25
C MET A 98 14.60 -16.28 2.18
N MET A 99 14.19 -17.13 1.23
CA MET A 99 13.26 -16.73 0.17
C MET A 99 11.91 -16.30 0.73
N ALA A 100 11.42 -17.00 1.76
CA ALA A 100 10.16 -16.64 2.42
C ALA A 100 10.25 -15.29 3.13
N GLU A 101 11.39 -14.97 3.76
CA GLU A 101 11.62 -13.66 4.38
C GLU A 101 11.66 -12.53 3.35
N PHE A 102 12.30 -12.74 2.19
CA PHE A 102 12.33 -11.76 1.10
C PHE A 102 10.96 -11.56 0.47
N ASP A 103 10.12 -12.58 0.45
CA ASP A 103 8.78 -12.54 -0.13
C ASP A 103 7.75 -11.86 0.80
N THR A 104 8.12 -11.58 2.04
CA THR A 104 7.23 -11.00 3.04
C THR A 104 6.95 -9.52 2.77
N TYR A 105 7.99 -8.74 2.43
CA TYR A 105 7.87 -7.30 2.17
C TYR A 105 7.39 -7.06 0.73
N ILE A 106 6.24 -6.41 0.58
CA ILE A 106 5.58 -6.26 -0.74
C ILE A 106 5.72 -4.88 -1.36
N GLY A 107 6.01 -3.85 -0.58
CA GLY A 107 6.18 -2.52 -1.14
C GLY A 107 5.97 -1.38 -0.17
N GLU A 108 5.94 -0.18 -0.73
CA GLU A 108 5.84 1.07 0.02
C GLU A 108 4.88 2.04 -0.65
N LEU A 109 4.12 2.75 0.16
CA LEU A 109 3.26 3.84 -0.29
C LEU A 109 3.79 5.17 0.24
N PHE A 110 3.78 6.18 -0.61
CA PHE A 110 4.00 7.56 -0.22
C PHE A 110 2.71 8.33 -0.47
N ILE A 111 2.12 8.90 0.57
CA ILE A 111 0.85 9.62 0.48
C ILE A 111 1.11 11.09 0.78
N SER A 112 0.74 11.99 -0.16
CA SER A 112 0.81 13.42 0.06
C SER A 112 -0.34 13.86 0.96
N VAL A 113 -0.01 14.32 2.16
CA VAL A 113 -0.98 14.86 3.12
C VAL A 113 -1.66 16.11 2.55
N ASP A 114 -0.89 16.96 1.86
CA ASP A 114 -1.42 18.18 1.23
C ASP A 114 -2.47 17.86 0.17
N LYS A 115 -2.17 16.91 -0.72
CA LYS A 115 -3.10 16.46 -1.76
C LYS A 115 -4.34 15.79 -1.17
N ALA A 116 -4.16 14.99 -0.13
CA ALA A 116 -5.27 14.35 0.55
C ALA A 116 -6.24 15.38 1.13
N ARG A 117 -5.73 16.45 1.73
CA ARG A 117 -6.57 17.55 2.25
C ARG A 117 -7.28 18.31 1.14
N GLU A 118 -6.58 18.65 0.05
CA GLU A 118 -7.15 19.32 -1.11
C GLU A 118 -8.29 18.49 -1.72
N GLN A 119 -8.04 17.20 -1.95
CA GLN A 119 -9.00 16.31 -2.58
C GLN A 119 -10.20 16.04 -1.67
N ALA A 120 -9.99 15.89 -0.36
CA ALA A 120 -11.08 15.74 0.60
C ALA A 120 -12.03 16.94 0.55
N ALA A 121 -11.48 18.15 0.55
CA ALA A 121 -12.26 19.39 0.45
C ALA A 121 -12.98 19.49 -0.90
N GLU A 122 -12.29 19.18 -2.00
CA GLU A 122 -12.87 19.23 -3.36
C GLU A 122 -14.01 18.25 -3.56
N TYR A 123 -13.87 17.03 -3.05
CA TYR A 123 -14.85 15.96 -3.24
C TYR A 123 -15.93 15.92 -2.13
N GLY A 124 -15.80 16.76 -1.11
CA GLY A 124 -16.76 16.80 0.00
C GLY A 124 -16.69 15.61 0.93
N HIS A 125 -15.50 15.00 1.10
CA HIS A 125 -15.29 13.90 2.04
C HIS A 125 -14.50 14.35 3.27
N SER A 126 -14.43 13.49 4.28
CA SER A 126 -13.49 13.66 5.37
C SER A 126 -12.05 13.41 4.90
N PHE A 127 -11.10 13.98 5.62
CA PHE A 127 -9.68 13.74 5.39
C PHE A 127 -9.34 12.26 5.56
N GLU A 128 -9.89 11.62 6.59
CA GLU A 128 -9.67 10.19 6.89
C GLU A 128 -10.16 9.29 5.75
N ARG A 129 -11.30 9.65 5.14
CA ARG A 129 -11.80 8.90 3.98
C ARG A 129 -10.86 9.01 2.79
N GLU A 130 -10.37 10.24 2.51
CA GLU A 130 -9.45 10.44 1.39
C GLU A 130 -8.13 9.70 1.61
N MET A 131 -7.59 9.76 2.83
CA MET A 131 -6.39 9.00 3.19
C MET A 131 -6.61 7.49 3.02
N GLY A 132 -7.75 6.99 3.47
CA GLY A 132 -8.10 5.58 3.30
C GLY A 132 -8.25 5.19 1.83
N PHE A 133 -8.87 6.04 1.04
CA PHE A 133 -9.03 5.84 -0.40
C PHE A 133 -7.67 5.73 -1.10
N LEU A 134 -6.78 6.68 -0.83
CA LEU A 134 -5.43 6.71 -1.43
C LEU A 134 -4.60 5.50 -1.00
N ALA A 135 -4.68 5.13 0.25
CA ALA A 135 -3.97 3.97 0.79
C ALA A 135 -4.43 2.66 0.14
N VAL A 136 -5.74 2.44 0.05
CA VAL A 136 -6.31 1.24 -0.59
C VAL A 136 -5.96 1.22 -2.07
N HIS A 137 -6.09 2.35 -2.76
CA HIS A 137 -5.75 2.46 -4.18
C HIS A 137 -4.29 2.05 -4.44
N GLY A 138 -3.35 2.60 -3.67
CA GLY A 138 -1.94 2.25 -3.77
C GLY A 138 -1.66 0.81 -3.39
N PHE A 139 -2.32 0.29 -2.37
CA PHE A 139 -2.21 -1.11 -1.94
C PHE A 139 -2.65 -2.08 -3.05
N LEU A 140 -3.74 -1.78 -3.72
CA LEU A 140 -4.21 -2.60 -4.84
C LEU A 140 -3.21 -2.60 -5.99
N HIS A 141 -2.59 -1.46 -6.31
CA HIS A 141 -1.52 -1.40 -7.31
C HIS A 141 -0.32 -2.27 -6.93
N ILE A 142 0.09 -2.24 -5.67
CA ILE A 142 1.18 -3.09 -5.17
C ILE A 142 0.84 -4.58 -5.39
N ASN A 143 -0.43 -4.94 -5.29
CA ASN A 143 -0.89 -6.32 -5.46
C ASN A 143 -1.27 -6.67 -6.90
N GLY A 144 -0.89 -5.84 -7.87
CA GLY A 144 -1.03 -6.13 -9.28
C GLY A 144 -2.32 -5.68 -9.95
N TYR A 145 -3.18 -4.96 -9.23
CA TYR A 145 -4.39 -4.38 -9.83
C TYR A 145 -4.05 -3.10 -10.58
N ASP A 146 -4.62 -2.94 -11.74
CA ASP A 146 -4.39 -1.79 -12.61
C ASP A 146 -5.68 -1.30 -13.25
N HIS A 147 -5.60 -0.16 -13.98
CA HIS A 147 -6.75 0.43 -14.67
C HIS A 147 -6.42 0.80 -16.12
N TYR A 148 -5.59 -0.03 -16.78
CA TYR A 148 -5.19 0.18 -18.18
C TYR A 148 -6.28 -0.23 -19.18
N SER A 149 -7.19 -1.12 -18.80
CA SER A 149 -8.33 -1.51 -19.62
C SER A 149 -9.63 -1.25 -18.87
N PRO A 150 -10.78 -1.09 -19.58
CA PRO A 150 -12.07 -0.93 -18.90
C PRO A 150 -12.42 -2.08 -17.96
N GLU A 151 -12.02 -3.29 -18.27
CA GLU A 151 -12.26 -4.47 -17.42
C GLU A 151 -11.42 -4.43 -16.14
N GLU A 152 -10.14 -4.09 -16.26
CA GLU A 152 -9.23 -3.93 -15.12
C GLU A 152 -9.67 -2.79 -14.22
N GLU A 153 -10.06 -1.66 -14.81
CA GLU A 153 -10.58 -0.50 -14.09
C GLU A 153 -11.82 -0.87 -13.27
N LYS A 154 -12.75 -1.58 -13.88
CA LYS A 154 -13.98 -2.02 -13.21
C LYS A 154 -13.68 -2.95 -12.03
N GLU A 155 -12.77 -3.88 -12.21
CA GLU A 155 -12.35 -4.82 -11.16
C GLU A 155 -11.69 -4.10 -10.01
N MET A 156 -10.73 -3.21 -10.30
CA MET A 156 -9.99 -2.46 -9.30
C MET A 156 -10.89 -1.52 -8.50
N PHE A 157 -11.68 -0.69 -9.17
CA PHE A 157 -12.57 0.26 -8.50
C PHE A 157 -13.71 -0.43 -7.76
N GLY A 158 -14.21 -1.54 -8.28
CA GLY A 158 -15.20 -2.36 -7.60
C GLY A 158 -14.68 -2.91 -6.29
N LEU A 159 -13.47 -3.47 -6.30
CA LEU A 159 -12.82 -3.99 -5.11
C LEU A 159 -12.51 -2.88 -4.11
N GLN A 160 -12.04 -1.73 -4.59
CA GLN A 160 -11.75 -0.56 -3.77
C GLN A 160 -13.00 -0.05 -3.03
N GLU A 161 -14.12 0.11 -3.73
CA GLU A 161 -15.39 0.52 -3.12
C GLU A 161 -15.91 -0.53 -2.14
N GLU A 162 -15.74 -1.79 -2.43
CA GLU A 162 -16.12 -2.89 -1.55
C GLU A 162 -15.34 -2.83 -0.22
N ILE A 163 -14.03 -2.60 -0.29
CA ILE A 163 -13.17 -2.48 0.89
C ILE A 163 -13.56 -1.25 1.72
N LEU A 164 -13.71 -0.10 1.07
CA LEU A 164 -14.08 1.15 1.76
C LEU A 164 -15.44 1.05 2.43
N THR A 165 -16.42 0.50 1.74
CA THR A 165 -17.77 0.32 2.26
C THR A 165 -17.81 -0.65 3.43
N ALA A 166 -17.13 -1.79 3.31
CA ALA A 166 -17.09 -2.81 4.35
C ALA A 166 -16.39 -2.31 5.61
N TYR A 167 -15.37 -1.48 5.46
CA TYR A 167 -14.67 -0.87 6.61
C TYR A 167 -15.47 0.27 7.23
N GLY A 168 -16.39 0.88 6.49
CA GLY A 168 -17.24 1.97 6.98
C GLY A 168 -16.85 3.37 6.52
N LEU A 169 -15.94 3.48 5.55
CA LEU A 169 -15.57 4.75 4.93
C LEU A 169 -16.39 4.98 3.66
N THR A 170 -17.69 5.15 3.83
CA THR A 170 -18.60 5.36 2.69
C THR A 170 -18.59 6.82 2.23
N ARG A 171 -18.99 7.04 0.98
CA ARG A 171 -19.27 8.37 0.47
C ARG A 171 -20.48 8.94 1.21
N GLN A 172 -20.28 10.12 1.77
CA GLN A 172 -21.38 10.90 2.33
C GLN A 172 -21.78 11.97 1.35
#